data_1f2311aa8dbb1585d91c17aa55fafeb0
#
_entry.id   1f2311aa8dbb1585d91c17aa55fafeb0
#
_cell.length_a   1.000
_cell.length_b   1.000
_cell.length_c   1.000
_cell.angle_alpha   90.00
_cell.angle_beta   90.00
_cell.angle_gamma   90.00
#
_symmetry.space_group_name_H-M   'P 1'
#
loop_
_entity.id
_entity.type
_entity.pdbx_description
1 polymer ?
#
loop_
_entity_poly.entity_id
_entity_poly.type
_entity_poly.pdbx_seq_one_letter_code
_entity_poly.pdbx_strand_id
1 'polypeptide(L)'
;VLALLIQLPPFYKLKEGLEDFSSYNFFFLGDFRYAIEVRHSSWFNDLAYNFFRNNNIAMVWSQMDRLQTPPVVTSDFVYLRLIGDRRLAEDQFGKIQIDRTEEIRNWANKMKEVKQNEKDVKAAIVAANNHYGGYGPGTVDIFRQNMDMEKSSFENVDITKINRDLELETKFKSSDPNLSNKDKQASISDFVN
;
A
#
# COMPACT_ATOMS: atom_id res chain seq x y z
N VAL A 1 -12.30 0.65 -4.14
CA VAL A 1 -10.90 1.08 -3.87
C VAL A 1 -10.76 1.39 -2.39
N LEU A 2 -9.74 0.79 -1.71
CA LEU A 2 -9.52 1.03 -0.26
C LEU A 2 -8.83 2.38 -0.02
N ALA A 3 -7.79 2.67 -0.79
CA ALA A 3 -7.06 3.92 -0.77
C ALA A 3 -6.28 4.12 -2.08
N LEU A 4 -6.02 5.36 -2.45
CA LEU A 4 -5.12 5.73 -3.53
C LEU A 4 -3.75 6.08 -2.92
N LEU A 5 -2.70 5.40 -3.37
CA LEU A 5 -1.34 5.64 -2.91
C LEU A 5 -0.58 6.50 -3.92
N ILE A 6 -0.08 7.64 -3.46
CA ILE A 6 0.81 8.53 -4.22
C ILE A 6 2.20 8.45 -3.61
N GLN A 7 3.18 8.00 -4.38
CA GLN A 7 4.56 7.93 -3.94
C GLN A 7 5.35 9.09 -4.51
N LEU A 8 5.92 9.92 -3.63
CA LEU A 8 6.78 11.03 -4.03
C LEU A 8 8.21 10.54 -4.31
N PRO A 9 8.92 11.17 -5.25
CA PRO A 9 10.32 10.83 -5.50
C PRO A 9 11.24 11.25 -4.34
N PRO A 10 12.42 10.62 -4.18
CA PRO A 10 13.30 10.88 -3.03
C PRO A 10 13.85 12.29 -2.95
N PHE A 11 13.94 13.01 -4.06
CA PHE A 11 14.43 14.38 -4.12
C PHE A 11 13.34 15.44 -3.87
N TYR A 12 12.08 15.02 -3.78
CA TYR A 12 10.93 15.94 -3.64
C TYR A 12 10.77 16.37 -2.20
N LYS A 13 11.18 17.61 -1.93
CA LYS A 13 11.19 18.18 -0.59
C LYS A 13 9.86 18.80 -0.22
N LEU A 14 9.67 19.08 1.07
CA LEU A 14 8.43 19.64 1.61
C LEU A 14 8.03 20.96 0.94
N LYS A 15 8.98 21.87 0.75
CA LYS A 15 8.67 23.21 0.19
C LYS A 15 8.04 23.09 -1.19
N GLU A 16 8.72 22.39 -2.09
CA GLU A 16 8.24 22.12 -3.46
C GLU A 16 6.88 21.41 -3.44
N GLY A 17 6.75 20.40 -2.57
CA GLY A 17 5.52 19.64 -2.46
C GLY A 17 4.33 20.44 -1.95
N LEU A 18 4.51 21.31 -0.97
CA LEU A 18 3.44 22.18 -0.48
C LEU A 18 3.03 23.23 -1.52
N GLU A 19 3.99 23.79 -2.27
CA GLU A 19 3.73 24.72 -3.37
C GLU A 19 2.90 24.04 -4.46
N ASP A 20 3.28 22.83 -4.88
CA ASP A 20 2.56 22.07 -5.89
C ASP A 20 1.15 21.64 -5.41
N PHE A 21 1.03 21.08 -4.23
CA PHE A 21 -0.28 20.68 -3.68
C PHE A 21 -1.23 21.86 -3.49
N SER A 22 -0.70 23.05 -3.19
CA SER A 22 -1.50 24.28 -3.08
C SER A 22 -1.90 24.86 -4.43
N SER A 23 -0.98 24.81 -5.41
CA SER A 23 -1.15 25.44 -6.74
C SER A 23 -2.11 24.65 -7.64
N TYR A 24 -2.07 23.33 -7.56
CA TYR A 24 -2.87 22.48 -8.45
C TYR A 24 -4.31 22.30 -7.97
N ASN A 25 -4.76 22.99 -6.86
CA ASN A 25 -6.03 22.62 -6.27
C ASN A 25 -6.17 21.10 -6.40
N PHE A 26 -5.28 20.35 -5.77
CA PHE A 26 -5.33 18.91 -5.82
C PHE A 26 -6.67 18.53 -5.20
N PHE A 27 -7.70 18.62 -6.03
CA PHE A 27 -9.01 18.14 -5.71
C PHE A 27 -8.84 16.64 -5.59
N PHE A 28 -8.65 16.21 -4.36
CA PHE A 28 -8.85 14.81 -4.03
C PHE A 28 -10.29 14.50 -4.40
N LEU A 29 -10.45 14.01 -5.63
CA LEU A 29 -11.74 13.83 -6.25
C LEU A 29 -12.50 12.71 -5.54
N GLY A 30 -13.65 13.04 -4.98
CA GLY A 30 -14.60 12.08 -4.44
C GLY A 30 -14.23 11.50 -3.06
N ASP A 31 -14.96 10.45 -2.68
CA ASP A 31 -14.90 9.80 -1.37
C ASP A 31 -13.74 8.80 -1.24
N PHE A 32 -12.59 9.07 -1.88
CA PHE A 32 -11.44 8.19 -1.80
C PHE A 32 -10.55 8.56 -0.61
N ARG A 33 -9.95 7.55 0.01
CA ARG A 33 -8.83 7.72 0.94
C ARG A 33 -7.55 7.96 0.15
N TYR A 34 -6.77 8.96 0.54
CA TYR A 34 -5.48 9.27 -0.07
C TYR A 34 -4.35 9.00 0.90
N ALA A 35 -3.33 8.29 0.42
CA ALA A 35 -2.10 8.04 1.16
C ALA A 35 -0.91 8.59 0.38
N ILE A 36 -0.07 9.41 1.02
CA ILE A 36 1.13 9.96 0.41
C ILE A 36 2.37 9.33 1.07
N GLU A 37 3.17 8.65 0.26
CA GLU A 37 4.46 8.13 0.68
C GLU A 37 5.54 9.16 0.39
N VAL A 38 6.00 9.83 1.44
CA VAL A 38 7.12 10.77 1.36
C VAL A 38 8.44 10.01 1.46
N ARG A 39 9.45 10.44 0.70
CA ARG A 39 10.77 9.80 0.62
C ARG A 39 11.94 10.73 0.95
N HIS A 40 11.65 11.88 1.56
CA HIS A 40 12.63 12.84 2.02
C HIS A 40 12.31 13.27 3.45
N SER A 41 13.33 13.37 4.31
CA SER A 41 13.16 13.70 5.74
C SER A 41 12.62 15.09 6.00
N SER A 42 12.67 16.00 5.02
CA SER A 42 12.07 17.34 5.17
C SER A 42 10.57 17.33 5.44
N TRP A 43 9.89 16.22 5.18
CA TRP A 43 8.47 16.02 5.47
C TRP A 43 8.19 15.62 6.94
N PHE A 44 9.22 15.38 7.74
CA PHE A 44 9.05 14.89 9.12
C PHE A 44 9.02 16.05 10.11
N ASN A 45 7.96 16.86 10.03
CA ASN A 45 7.74 18.02 10.90
C ASN A 45 6.24 18.36 10.98
N ASP A 46 5.90 19.20 11.95
CA ASP A 46 4.52 19.59 12.23
C ASP A 46 3.82 20.31 11.08
N LEU A 47 4.55 21.07 10.26
CA LEU A 47 3.97 21.76 9.11
C LEU A 47 3.40 20.74 8.11
N ALA A 48 4.17 19.69 7.78
CA ALA A 48 3.71 18.60 6.92
C ALA A 48 2.58 17.80 7.56
N TYR A 49 2.72 17.45 8.85
CA TYR A 49 1.70 16.67 9.56
C TYR A 49 0.37 17.41 9.63
N ASN A 50 0.38 18.71 9.89
CA ASN A 50 -0.82 19.53 9.92
C ASN A 50 -1.44 19.69 8.52
N PHE A 51 -0.61 19.85 7.47
CA PHE A 51 -1.10 19.83 6.10
C PHE A 51 -1.86 18.53 5.78
N PHE A 52 -1.28 17.38 6.12
CA PHE A 52 -1.91 16.09 5.89
C PHE A 52 -3.19 15.90 6.72
N ARG A 53 -3.19 16.30 8.00
CA ARG A 53 -4.38 16.24 8.86
C ARG A 53 -5.53 17.09 8.35
N ASN A 54 -5.24 18.34 7.97
CA ASN A 54 -6.26 19.27 7.47
C ASN A 54 -6.93 18.79 6.18
N ASN A 55 -6.24 17.92 5.41
CA ASN A 55 -6.75 17.37 4.17
C ASN A 55 -7.18 15.90 4.30
N ASN A 56 -7.18 15.33 5.49
CA ASN A 56 -7.48 13.90 5.75
C ASN A 56 -6.66 12.94 4.87
N ILE A 57 -5.37 13.23 4.70
CA ILE A 57 -4.43 12.42 3.92
C ILE A 57 -3.57 11.59 4.87
N ALA A 58 -3.46 10.28 4.63
CA ALA A 58 -2.54 9.45 5.38
C ALA A 58 -1.10 9.69 4.92
N MET A 59 -0.24 10.20 5.80
CA MET A 59 1.20 10.08 5.58
C MET A 59 1.58 8.62 5.78
N VAL A 60 2.08 7.98 4.72
CA VAL A 60 2.43 6.55 4.76
C VAL A 60 3.58 6.31 5.73
N TRP A 61 3.39 5.40 6.66
CA TRP A 61 4.47 4.87 7.48
C TRP A 61 5.27 3.90 6.62
N SER A 62 6.49 4.22 6.29
CA SER A 62 7.32 3.36 5.46
C SER A 62 8.63 3.01 6.15
N GLN A 63 9.01 1.75 6.03
CA GLN A 63 10.33 1.29 6.43
C GLN A 63 11.12 0.87 5.20
N MET A 64 12.13 1.68 4.89
CA MET A 64 13.12 1.47 3.84
C MET A 64 14.50 1.32 4.48
N ASP A 65 15.49 0.88 3.70
CA ASP A 65 16.87 0.70 4.18
C ASP A 65 17.45 1.97 4.87
N ARG A 66 17.20 3.16 4.27
CA ARG A 66 17.81 4.43 4.71
C ARG A 66 16.84 5.45 5.24
N LEU A 67 15.56 5.15 5.24
CA LEU A 67 14.52 6.08 5.67
C LEU A 67 13.39 5.32 6.34
N GLN A 68 13.11 5.70 7.58
CA GLN A 68 11.93 5.25 8.30
C GLN A 68 11.04 6.44 8.59
N THR A 69 9.81 6.39 8.14
CA THR A 69 8.82 7.45 8.41
C THR A 69 8.38 7.38 9.86
N PRO A 70 8.33 8.51 10.58
CA PRO A 70 7.74 8.57 11.91
C PRO A 70 6.27 8.09 11.89
N PRO A 71 5.82 7.31 12.89
CA PRO A 71 4.46 6.78 12.96
C PRO A 71 3.46 7.84 13.46
N VAL A 72 3.23 8.87 12.64
CA VAL A 72 2.29 9.95 12.94
C VAL A 72 0.97 9.69 12.24
N VAL A 73 -0.14 9.73 13.00
CA VAL A 73 -1.50 9.63 12.45
C VAL A 73 -1.90 10.99 11.87
N THR A 74 -2.29 11.00 10.60
CA THR A 74 -2.66 12.22 9.87
C THR A 74 -4.00 12.13 9.14
N SER A 75 -4.71 10.99 9.24
CA SER A 75 -6.03 10.82 8.65
C SER A 75 -6.86 9.79 9.41
N ASP A 76 -8.08 9.53 8.92
CA ASP A 76 -8.99 8.52 9.49
C ASP A 76 -8.55 7.06 9.17
N PHE A 77 -7.35 6.87 8.62
CA PHE A 77 -6.76 5.56 8.41
C PHE A 77 -5.23 5.63 8.46
N VAL A 78 -4.60 4.49 8.68
CA VAL A 78 -3.13 4.33 8.66
C VAL A 78 -2.73 3.44 7.49
N TYR A 79 -1.65 3.79 6.81
CA TYR A 79 -1.04 2.97 5.77
C TYR A 79 0.42 2.68 6.11
N LEU A 80 0.73 1.42 6.41
CA LEU A 80 2.09 0.94 6.66
C LEU A 80 2.63 0.21 5.43
N ARG A 81 3.84 0.57 4.99
CA ARG A 81 4.58 -0.11 3.93
C ARG A 81 5.94 -0.61 4.42
N LEU A 82 6.09 -1.92 4.44
CA LEU A 82 7.35 -2.61 4.74
C LEU A 82 8.08 -2.83 3.41
N ILE A 83 8.97 -1.91 3.05
CA ILE A 83 9.58 -1.84 1.71
C ILE A 83 10.92 -2.57 1.68
N GLY A 84 11.78 -2.34 2.69
CA GLY A 84 13.07 -3.00 2.81
C GLY A 84 14.14 -2.46 1.88
N ASP A 85 15.04 -3.35 1.47
CA ASP A 85 16.26 -3.06 0.73
C ASP A 85 16.32 -3.86 -0.57
N ARG A 86 16.56 -3.17 -1.68
CA ARG A 86 16.66 -3.79 -3.02
C ARG A 86 17.92 -4.66 -3.23
N ARG A 87 18.77 -4.78 -2.21
CA ARG A 87 19.95 -5.68 -2.28
C ARG A 87 19.61 -7.16 -2.07
N LEU A 88 18.38 -7.49 -1.69
CA LEU A 88 17.94 -8.88 -1.61
C LEU A 88 17.90 -9.52 -3.00
N ALA A 89 18.37 -10.76 -3.07
CA ALA A 89 18.39 -11.54 -4.30
C ALA A 89 16.96 -11.89 -4.73
N GLU A 90 16.56 -11.37 -5.89
CA GLU A 90 15.19 -11.51 -6.40
C GLU A 90 14.88 -12.95 -6.86
N ASP A 91 15.89 -13.68 -7.33
CA ASP A 91 15.79 -15.11 -7.70
C ASP A 91 15.51 -16.03 -6.51
N GLN A 92 15.66 -15.52 -5.28
CA GLN A 92 15.36 -16.23 -4.05
C GLN A 92 14.07 -15.78 -3.37
N PHE A 93 13.26 -14.96 -4.01
CA PHE A 93 11.95 -14.57 -3.45
C PHE A 93 11.02 -15.78 -3.29
N GLY A 94 10.09 -15.68 -2.34
CA GLY A 94 9.15 -16.75 -1.97
C GLY A 94 9.49 -17.43 -0.64
N LYS A 95 10.64 -17.10 -0.02
CA LYS A 95 11.03 -17.53 1.32
C LYS A 95 11.60 -16.36 2.11
N ILE A 96 11.50 -16.41 3.43
CA ILE A 96 12.14 -15.42 4.31
C ILE A 96 13.65 -15.58 4.20
N GLN A 97 14.35 -14.52 3.79
CA GLN A 97 15.80 -14.44 3.63
C GLN A 97 16.44 -13.66 4.78
N ILE A 98 15.73 -12.65 5.30
CA ILE A 98 16.14 -11.84 6.45
C ILE A 98 15.05 -11.93 7.50
N ASP A 99 15.42 -12.29 8.72
CA ASP A 99 14.52 -12.23 9.86
C ASP A 99 14.29 -10.76 10.27
N ARG A 100 13.06 -10.31 10.12
CA ARG A 100 12.58 -8.97 10.49
C ARG A 100 11.54 -9.03 11.59
N THR A 101 11.50 -10.12 12.36
CA THR A 101 10.43 -10.37 13.35
C THR A 101 10.36 -9.25 14.38
N GLU A 102 11.49 -8.75 14.86
CA GLU A 102 11.52 -7.67 15.86
C GLU A 102 11.00 -6.34 15.29
N GLU A 103 11.42 -5.97 14.09
CA GLU A 103 10.96 -4.74 13.44
C GLU A 103 9.46 -4.82 13.14
N ILE A 104 8.99 -5.99 12.67
CA ILE A 104 7.56 -6.23 12.42
C ILE A 104 6.77 -6.15 13.72
N ARG A 105 7.27 -6.72 14.83
CA ARG A 105 6.66 -6.62 16.15
C ARG A 105 6.53 -5.18 16.62
N ASN A 106 7.58 -4.37 16.44
CA ASN A 106 7.57 -2.96 16.78
C ASN A 106 6.48 -2.20 16.01
N TRP A 107 6.34 -2.46 14.71
CA TRP A 107 5.27 -1.88 13.89
C TRP A 107 3.88 -2.36 14.32
N ALA A 108 3.72 -3.64 14.64
CA ALA A 108 2.46 -4.17 15.16
C ALA A 108 2.08 -3.53 16.49
N ASN A 109 3.05 -3.32 17.39
CA ASN A 109 2.80 -2.61 18.66
C ASN A 109 2.35 -1.16 18.43
N LYS A 110 2.98 -0.42 17.50
CA LYS A 110 2.53 0.91 17.12
C LYS A 110 1.10 0.89 16.56
N MET A 111 0.76 -0.11 15.77
CA MET A 111 -0.60 -0.25 15.25
C MET A 111 -1.62 -0.58 16.36
N LYS A 112 -1.24 -1.38 17.37
CA LYS A 112 -2.05 -1.62 18.56
C LYS A 112 -2.26 -0.34 19.38
N GLU A 113 -1.20 0.47 19.55
CA GLU A 113 -1.30 1.78 20.22
C GLU A 113 -2.31 2.70 19.50
N VAL A 114 -2.26 2.77 18.15
CA VAL A 114 -3.24 3.54 17.37
C VAL A 114 -4.65 3.02 17.60
N LYS A 115 -4.86 1.70 17.51
CA LYS A 115 -6.18 1.09 17.73
C LYS A 115 -6.77 1.43 19.13
N GLN A 116 -5.90 1.60 20.14
CA GLN A 116 -6.32 1.90 21.51
C GLN A 116 -6.58 3.39 21.75
N ASN A 117 -5.76 4.26 21.15
CA ASN A 117 -5.68 5.67 21.49
C ASN A 117 -6.35 6.61 20.46
N GLU A 118 -6.40 6.20 19.19
CA GLU A 118 -6.88 7.03 18.07
C GLU A 118 -8.28 6.57 17.63
N LYS A 119 -9.30 7.06 18.32
CA LYS A 119 -10.70 6.65 18.09
C LYS A 119 -11.23 7.00 16.70
N ASP A 120 -10.67 8.01 16.06
CA ASP A 120 -11.07 8.48 14.75
C ASP A 120 -10.49 7.64 13.60
N VAL A 121 -9.50 6.78 13.89
CA VAL A 121 -8.92 5.87 12.90
C VAL A 121 -9.85 4.68 12.66
N LYS A 122 -10.39 4.60 11.44
CA LYS A 122 -11.39 3.61 11.02
C LYS A 122 -10.78 2.39 10.35
N ALA A 123 -9.58 2.51 9.79
CA ALA A 123 -8.94 1.45 9.03
C ALA A 123 -7.41 1.50 9.13
N ALA A 124 -6.77 0.35 8.93
CA ALA A 124 -5.34 0.25 8.74
C ALA A 124 -5.04 -0.66 7.55
N ILE A 125 -4.13 -0.22 6.68
CA ILE A 125 -3.63 -0.97 5.53
C ILE A 125 -2.18 -1.30 5.79
N VAL A 126 -1.81 -2.57 5.63
CA VAL A 126 -0.42 -3.02 5.75
C VAL A 126 -0.01 -3.75 4.48
N ALA A 127 1.06 -3.29 3.85
CA ALA A 127 1.61 -3.88 2.65
C ALA A 127 3.11 -4.18 2.85
N ALA A 128 3.56 -5.33 2.37
CA ALA A 128 4.96 -5.74 2.44
C ALA A 128 5.49 -6.10 1.06
N ASN A 129 6.66 -5.56 0.73
CA ASN A 129 7.39 -5.94 -0.47
C ASN A 129 8.25 -7.18 -0.19
N ASN A 130 8.52 -7.98 -1.23
CA ASN A 130 9.48 -9.09 -1.11
C ASN A 130 10.87 -8.61 -0.66
N HIS A 131 11.30 -7.43 -1.07
CA HIS A 131 12.56 -6.81 -0.66
C HIS A 131 12.67 -6.52 0.85
N TYR A 132 11.58 -6.58 1.61
CA TYR A 132 11.64 -6.36 3.06
C TYR A 132 12.30 -7.51 3.81
N GLY A 133 11.94 -8.74 3.46
CA GLY A 133 12.45 -9.93 4.14
C GLY A 133 12.62 -11.16 3.22
N GLY A 134 12.40 -11.01 1.89
CA GLY A 134 12.46 -12.09 0.90
C GLY A 134 11.10 -12.62 0.48
N TYR A 135 10.06 -12.47 1.32
CA TYR A 135 8.72 -13.00 1.07
C TYR A 135 7.64 -12.09 1.67
N GLY A 136 7.01 -11.27 0.83
CA GLY A 136 5.99 -10.31 1.25
C GLY A 136 4.79 -10.95 1.96
N PRO A 137 4.14 -12.00 1.43
CA PRO A 137 3.05 -12.69 2.12
C PRO A 137 3.45 -13.23 3.50
N GLY A 138 4.61 -13.86 3.62
CA GLY A 138 5.12 -14.33 4.92
C GLY A 138 5.40 -13.18 5.89
N THR A 139 5.88 -12.04 5.39
CA THR A 139 6.06 -10.82 6.19
C THR A 139 4.72 -10.32 6.74
N VAL A 140 3.67 -10.29 5.90
CA VAL A 140 2.32 -9.92 6.33
C VAL A 140 1.76 -10.91 7.35
N ASP A 141 2.02 -12.21 7.20
CA ASP A 141 1.58 -13.22 8.16
C ASP A 141 2.25 -13.07 9.52
N ILE A 142 3.55 -12.74 9.57
CA ILE A 142 4.25 -12.41 10.82
C ILE A 142 3.61 -11.18 11.46
N PHE A 143 3.28 -10.15 10.68
CA PHE A 143 2.59 -8.95 11.18
C PHE A 143 1.21 -9.32 11.75
N ARG A 144 0.40 -10.10 11.02
CA ARG A 144 -0.93 -10.57 11.46
C ARG A 144 -0.86 -11.32 12.79
N GLN A 145 0.11 -12.23 12.94
CA GLN A 145 0.32 -12.95 14.21
C GLN A 145 0.64 -12.00 15.37
N ASN A 146 1.47 -10.97 15.14
CA ASN A 146 1.75 -9.97 16.15
C ASN A 146 0.56 -9.04 16.44
N MET A 147 -0.46 -9.02 15.58
CA MET A 147 -1.75 -8.34 15.78
C MET A 147 -2.83 -9.27 16.37
N ASP A 148 -2.46 -10.48 16.78
CA ASP A 148 -3.38 -11.51 17.29
C ASP A 148 -4.46 -11.91 16.26
N MET A 149 -4.09 -11.88 14.97
CA MET A 149 -4.94 -12.27 13.84
C MET A 149 -4.48 -13.61 13.28
N GLU A 150 -5.40 -14.39 12.71
CA GLU A 150 -5.07 -15.62 12.02
C GLU A 150 -4.16 -15.39 10.81
N LYS A 151 -3.34 -16.39 10.47
CA LYS A 151 -2.56 -16.37 9.22
C LYS A 151 -3.50 -16.30 8.01
N SER A 152 -3.02 -15.72 6.92
CA SER A 152 -3.74 -15.77 5.66
C SER A 152 -3.72 -17.20 5.11
N SER A 153 -4.89 -17.69 4.65
CA SER A 153 -5.02 -19.05 4.09
C SER A 153 -4.61 -19.12 2.61
N PHE A 154 -3.48 -18.51 2.24
CA PHE A 154 -2.99 -18.56 0.84
C PHE A 154 -2.60 -19.98 0.40
N GLU A 155 -2.35 -20.90 1.33
CA GLU A 155 -1.97 -22.29 1.03
C GLU A 155 -3.08 -23.12 0.40
N ASN A 156 -4.34 -22.65 0.41
CA ASN A 156 -5.52 -23.38 -0.08
C ASN A 156 -6.26 -22.67 -1.23
N VAL A 157 -5.61 -21.77 -1.94
CA VAL A 157 -6.22 -21.22 -3.17
C VAL A 157 -6.12 -22.30 -4.25
N ASP A 158 -7.22 -23.00 -4.48
CA ASP A 158 -7.33 -23.94 -5.58
C ASP A 158 -7.31 -23.19 -6.91
N ILE A 159 -6.10 -23.04 -7.47
CA ILE A 159 -5.86 -22.37 -8.76
C ILE A 159 -6.69 -23.03 -9.87
N THR A 160 -7.01 -24.33 -9.75
CA THR A 160 -7.83 -25.03 -10.75
C THR A 160 -9.29 -24.57 -10.70
N LYS A 161 -9.77 -24.19 -9.53
CA LYS A 161 -11.11 -23.62 -9.35
C LYS A 161 -11.17 -22.21 -9.95
N ILE A 162 -10.16 -21.36 -9.66
CA ILE A 162 -10.08 -20.00 -10.21
C ILE A 162 -10.02 -20.04 -11.74
N ASN A 163 -9.19 -20.90 -12.31
CA ASN A 163 -9.08 -21.05 -13.77
C ASN A 163 -10.39 -21.55 -14.39
N ARG A 164 -11.10 -22.44 -13.72
CA ARG A 164 -12.40 -22.93 -14.17
C ARG A 164 -13.47 -21.82 -14.13
N ASP A 165 -13.47 -21.01 -13.08
CA ASP A 165 -14.40 -19.87 -12.94
C ASP A 165 -14.12 -18.81 -14.00
N LEU A 166 -12.85 -18.51 -14.30
CA LEU A 166 -12.42 -17.62 -15.37
C LEU A 166 -12.79 -18.15 -16.77
N GLU A 167 -12.66 -19.47 -17.00
CA GLU A 167 -13.07 -20.10 -18.26
C GLU A 167 -14.61 -20.06 -18.44
N LEU A 168 -15.36 -20.22 -17.35
CA LEU A 168 -16.83 -20.09 -17.37
C LEU A 168 -17.25 -18.65 -17.67
N GLU A 169 -16.62 -17.64 -17.07
CA GLU A 169 -16.90 -16.23 -17.37
C GLU A 169 -16.58 -15.88 -18.82
N THR A 170 -15.48 -16.39 -19.35
CA THR A 170 -15.12 -16.17 -20.78
C THR A 170 -16.09 -16.83 -21.74
N LYS A 171 -16.57 -18.04 -21.42
CA LYS A 171 -17.60 -18.73 -22.21
C LYS A 171 -18.96 -18.03 -22.13
N PHE A 172 -19.34 -17.49 -20.97
CA PHE A 172 -20.57 -16.71 -20.82
C PHE A 172 -20.52 -15.41 -21.63
N LYS A 173 -19.40 -14.69 -21.62
CA LYS A 173 -19.20 -13.46 -22.41
C LYS A 173 -19.17 -13.73 -23.92
N SER A 174 -18.71 -14.90 -24.35
CA SER A 174 -18.69 -15.29 -25.77
C SER A 174 -20.03 -15.82 -26.30
N SER A 175 -20.96 -16.19 -25.42
CA SER A 175 -22.28 -16.71 -25.79
C SER A 175 -23.41 -15.68 -25.77
N ASP A 176 -23.15 -14.42 -25.40
CA ASP A 176 -24.12 -13.34 -25.46
C ASP A 176 -24.01 -12.59 -26.81
N PRO A 177 -24.96 -12.76 -27.75
CA PRO A 177 -24.93 -12.13 -29.07
C PRO A 177 -25.06 -10.60 -29.04
N ASN A 178 -25.42 -10.01 -27.89
CA ASN A 178 -25.59 -8.57 -27.76
C ASN A 178 -24.34 -7.81 -27.25
N LEU A 179 -23.29 -8.52 -26.84
CA LEU A 179 -22.06 -7.90 -26.32
C LEU A 179 -20.93 -7.72 -27.36
N SER A 180 -21.16 -8.05 -28.64
CA SER A 180 -20.09 -8.22 -29.64
C SER A 180 -19.51 -6.93 -30.25
N ASN A 181 -19.94 -5.71 -29.88
CA ASN A 181 -19.53 -4.52 -30.64
C ASN A 181 -19.16 -3.26 -29.83
N LYS A 182 -18.96 -3.30 -28.51
CA LYS A 182 -18.57 -2.08 -27.77
C LYS A 182 -17.28 -2.15 -26.94
N ASP A 183 -16.71 -3.31 -26.71
CA ASP A 183 -15.46 -3.45 -25.95
C ASP A 183 -14.38 -4.13 -26.77
N LYS A 184 -13.98 -3.52 -27.87
CA LYS A 184 -12.60 -3.75 -28.35
C LYS A 184 -11.69 -3.08 -27.35
N GLN A 185 -11.18 -3.87 -26.45
CA GLN A 185 -10.13 -3.51 -25.51
C GLN A 185 -9.00 -2.85 -26.28
N ALA A 186 -8.75 -1.57 -26.02
CA ALA A 186 -7.59 -0.88 -26.58
C ALA A 186 -6.34 -1.69 -26.20
N SER A 187 -5.55 -2.07 -27.16
CA SER A 187 -4.29 -2.77 -26.95
C SER A 187 -3.33 -1.82 -26.26
N ILE A 188 -2.47 -2.35 -25.38
CA ILE A 188 -1.39 -1.57 -24.73
C ILE A 188 -0.52 -0.84 -25.76
N SER A 189 -0.45 -1.33 -27.01
CA SER A 189 0.22 -0.68 -28.12
C SER A 189 -0.38 0.66 -28.56
N ASP A 190 -1.63 0.96 -28.19
CA ASP A 190 -2.32 2.20 -28.56
C ASP A 190 -1.96 3.38 -27.62
N PHE A 191 -1.18 3.12 -26.56
CA PHE A 191 -0.73 4.12 -25.57
C PHE A 191 0.76 4.47 -25.68
N VAL A 192 1.48 3.94 -26.65
CA VAL A 192 2.91 4.23 -26.89
C VAL A 192 3.07 4.88 -28.25
N ASN A 193 2.77 6.17 -28.32
CA ASN A 193 3.26 7.12 -29.33
C ASN A 193 3.42 8.49 -28.67
#